data_496b170ad079c497615d427099698d4d
#
_entry.id   496b170ad079c497615d427099698d4d
#
_cell.length_a   1.000
_cell.length_b   1.000
_cell.length_c   1.000
_cell.angle_alpha   90.00
_cell.angle_beta   90.00
_cell.angle_gamma   90.00
#
_symmetry.space_group_name_H-M   'P 1'
#
loop_
_entity.id
_entity.type
_entity.pdbx_description
1 polymer ?
#
loop_
_entity_poly.entity_id
_entity_poly.type
_entity_poly.pdbx_seq_one_letter_code
_entity_poly.pdbx_strand_id
1 'polypeptide(L)'
;MKNYQIRDKIHPKQRVAVLLKEDYENGNLTYGTVDEVLTKTESHYRGIKVRIKKENETEEEKEIRKENPDYRLIGRVKAILPKQK
;
A
#
# COMPACT_ATOMS: atom_id res chain seq x y z
N MET A 1 14.81 -6.70 11.20
CA MET A 1 13.91 -6.26 10.12
C MET A 1 13.23 -4.95 10.49
N LYS A 2 12.91 -4.15 9.50
CA LYS A 2 12.17 -2.91 9.72
C LYS A 2 10.69 -3.19 9.89
N ASN A 3 9.96 -2.28 10.56
CA ASN A 3 8.54 -2.46 10.85
C ASN A 3 7.69 -2.75 9.61
N TYR A 4 7.99 -2.10 8.47
CA TYR A 4 7.22 -2.31 7.25
C TYR A 4 7.44 -3.69 6.62
N GLN A 5 8.40 -4.47 7.12
CA GLN A 5 8.69 -5.83 6.67
C GLN A 5 8.06 -6.89 7.59
N ILE A 6 7.41 -6.48 8.67
CA ILE A 6 6.83 -7.39 9.67
C ILE A 6 5.31 -7.28 9.62
N ARG A 7 4.63 -8.39 9.33
CA ARG A 7 3.18 -8.42 9.16
C ARG A 7 2.42 -7.90 10.38
N ASP A 8 2.85 -8.26 11.58
CA ASP A 8 2.17 -7.86 12.82
C ASP A 8 2.26 -6.35 13.11
N LYS A 9 3.14 -5.64 12.41
CA LYS A 9 3.27 -4.18 12.54
C LYS A 9 2.41 -3.41 11.54
N ILE A 10 1.75 -4.12 10.62
CA ILE A 10 0.90 -3.51 9.59
C ILE A 10 -0.56 -3.84 9.89
N HIS A 11 -1.38 -2.83 10.05
CA HIS A 11 -2.78 -2.98 10.43
C HIS A 11 -3.72 -2.21 9.50
N PRO A 12 -4.97 -2.67 9.33
CA PRO A 12 -5.98 -1.89 8.60
C PRO A 12 -6.12 -0.47 9.18
N LYS A 13 -6.41 0.49 8.32
CA LYS A 13 -6.56 1.92 8.62
C LYS A 13 -5.26 2.65 8.95
N GLN A 14 -4.14 1.96 9.00
CA GLN A 14 -2.83 2.56 9.24
C GLN A 14 -2.39 3.34 7.98
N ARG A 15 -1.84 4.55 8.17
CA ARG A 15 -1.33 5.34 7.04
C ARG A 15 0.04 4.83 6.64
N VAL A 16 0.23 4.58 5.34
CA VAL A 16 1.47 3.99 4.82
C VAL A 16 1.88 4.60 3.49
N ALA A 17 3.18 4.48 3.18
CA ALA A 17 3.70 4.72 1.84
C ALA A 17 4.01 3.35 1.23
N VAL A 18 3.49 3.10 0.05
CA VAL A 18 3.66 1.81 -0.63
C VAL A 18 4.31 1.99 -2.00
N LEU A 19 5.01 0.95 -2.44
CA LEU A 19 5.51 0.86 -3.80
C LEU A 19 4.57 -0.04 -4.57
N LEU A 20 3.80 0.56 -5.47
CA LEU A 20 2.86 -0.18 -6.31
C LEU A 20 3.61 -0.99 -7.35
N LYS A 21 3.00 -2.08 -7.81
CA LYS A 21 3.60 -2.93 -8.84
C LYS A 21 4.01 -2.13 -10.07
N GLU A 22 3.19 -1.18 -10.49
CA GLU A 22 3.43 -0.34 -11.67
C GLU A 22 4.63 0.59 -11.50
N ASP A 23 5.06 0.81 -10.25
CA ASP A 23 6.13 1.75 -9.93
C ASP A 23 7.43 1.07 -9.49
N TYR A 24 7.54 -0.24 -9.64
CA TYR A 24 8.75 -0.97 -9.22
C TYR A 24 10.02 -0.47 -9.90
N GLU A 25 9.93 -0.04 -11.15
CA GLU A 25 11.09 0.44 -11.90
C GLU A 25 11.45 1.88 -11.58
N ASN A 26 10.45 2.75 -11.35
CA ASN A 26 10.70 4.17 -11.11
C ASN A 26 10.86 4.51 -9.63
N GLY A 27 10.44 3.63 -8.73
CA GLY A 27 10.58 3.83 -7.29
C GLY A 27 9.63 4.85 -6.68
N ASN A 28 8.64 5.34 -7.42
CA ASN A 28 7.68 6.31 -6.91
C ASN A 28 6.78 5.66 -5.85
N LEU A 29 6.58 6.36 -4.73
CA LEU A 29 5.73 5.87 -3.65
C LEU A 29 4.33 6.48 -3.74
N THR A 30 3.36 5.68 -3.31
CA THR A 30 1.95 6.10 -3.23
C THR A 30 1.52 6.08 -1.77
N TYR A 31 0.85 7.14 -1.33
CA TYR A 31 0.38 7.26 0.05
C TYR A 31 -1.08 6.88 0.17
N GLY A 32 -1.41 6.20 1.25
CA GLY A 32 -2.78 5.81 1.51
C GLY A 32 -2.89 5.12 2.86
N THR A 33 -4.08 4.60 3.15
CA THR A 33 -4.34 3.82 4.36
C THR A 33 -4.51 2.35 4.00
N VAL A 34 -4.06 1.48 4.89
CA VAL A 34 -4.19 0.04 4.69
C VAL A 34 -5.66 -0.36 4.72
N ASP A 35 -6.13 -0.99 3.64
CA ASP A 35 -7.46 -1.57 3.58
C ASP A 35 -7.41 -3.05 3.98
N GLU A 36 -6.46 -3.79 3.42
CA GLU A 36 -6.29 -5.21 3.71
C GLU A 36 -4.82 -5.61 3.62
N VAL A 37 -4.37 -6.43 4.55
CA VAL A 37 -3.02 -7.01 4.52
C VAL A 37 -3.06 -8.30 3.71
N LEU A 38 -2.31 -8.35 2.62
CA LEU A 38 -2.34 -9.47 1.69
C LEU A 38 -1.22 -10.49 1.92
N THR A 39 -0.08 -10.07 2.52
CA THR A 39 1.00 -10.98 2.86
C THR A 39 0.54 -11.92 3.99
N LYS A 40 0.72 -13.22 3.80
CA LYS A 40 0.31 -14.23 4.79
C LYS A 40 1.46 -14.72 5.66
N THR A 41 2.70 -14.44 5.27
CA THR A 41 3.88 -14.79 6.06
C THR A 41 4.14 -13.74 7.14
N GLU A 42 4.89 -14.09 8.17
CA GLU A 42 5.21 -13.19 9.28
C GLU A 42 6.02 -11.97 8.84
N SER A 43 6.83 -12.14 7.81
CA SER A 43 7.68 -11.06 7.32
C SER A 43 7.95 -11.22 5.82
N HIS A 44 8.39 -10.13 5.20
CA HIS A 44 8.79 -10.15 3.80
C HIS A 44 9.85 -9.06 3.58
N TYR A 45 10.98 -9.44 3.00
CA TYR A 45 12.12 -8.53 2.85
C TYR A 45 11.83 -7.32 1.95
N ARG A 46 10.89 -7.44 1.02
CA ARG A 46 10.47 -6.35 0.14
C ARG A 46 9.41 -5.45 0.76
N GLY A 47 8.95 -5.77 1.97
CA GLY A 47 7.85 -5.10 2.62
C GLY A 47 6.56 -5.91 2.52
N ILE A 48 5.67 -5.70 3.46
CA ILE A 48 4.38 -6.39 3.52
C ILE A 48 3.50 -5.91 2.36
N LYS A 49 2.89 -6.84 1.65
CA LYS A 49 1.99 -6.53 0.54
C LYS A 49 0.61 -6.21 1.08
N VAL A 50 0.06 -5.07 0.67
CA VAL A 50 -1.23 -4.61 1.13
C VAL A 50 -2.06 -4.05 -0.02
N ARG A 51 -3.38 -4.00 0.18
CA ARG A 51 -4.27 -3.18 -0.61
C ARG A 51 -4.54 -1.91 0.20
N ILE A 52 -4.53 -0.76 -0.46
CA ILE A 52 -4.69 0.54 0.19
C ILE A 52 -5.89 1.31 -0.35
N LYS A 53 -6.32 2.31 0.42
CA LYS A 53 -7.19 3.39 -0.06
C LYS A 53 -6.29 4.59 -0.29
N LYS A 54 -6.21 5.07 -1.53
CA LYS A 54 -5.32 6.17 -1.89
C LYS A 54 -5.82 7.50 -1.33
N GLU A 55 -4.88 8.35 -0.93
CA GLU A 55 -5.20 9.68 -0.42
C GLU A 55 -5.57 10.65 -1.54
N ASN A 56 -4.88 10.58 -2.68
CA ASN A 56 -5.04 11.51 -3.79
C ASN A 56 -5.41 10.76 -5.07
N GLU A 57 -6.64 10.29 -5.13
CA GLU A 57 -7.12 9.55 -6.28
C GLU A 57 -7.62 10.49 -7.36
N THR A 58 -7.17 10.27 -8.60
CA THR A 58 -7.64 11.07 -9.75
C THR A 58 -8.96 10.51 -10.27
N GLU A 59 -9.71 11.36 -11.01
CA GLU A 59 -10.96 10.92 -11.64
C GLU A 59 -10.70 9.80 -12.66
N GLU A 60 -9.58 9.88 -13.37
CA GLU A 60 -9.18 8.85 -14.31
C GLU A 60 -8.99 7.49 -13.61
N GLU A 61 -8.33 7.48 -12.46
CA GLU A 61 -8.14 6.25 -11.68
C GLU A 61 -9.47 5.69 -11.18
N LYS A 62 -10.40 6.55 -10.78
CA LYS A 62 -11.74 6.13 -10.35
C LYS A 62 -12.48 5.44 -11.48
N GLU A 63 -12.39 5.99 -12.70
CA GLU A 63 -13.04 5.41 -13.88
C GLU A 63 -12.45 4.03 -14.20
N ILE A 64 -11.13 3.90 -14.16
CA ILE A 64 -10.47 2.63 -14.45
C ILE A 64 -10.86 1.57 -13.41
N ARG A 65 -11.01 1.97 -12.14
CA ARG A 65 -11.34 1.04 -11.06
C ARG A 65 -12.78 0.51 -11.11
N LYS A 66 -13.65 1.11 -11.89
CA LYS A 66 -14.99 0.54 -12.12
C LYS A 66 -14.89 -0.84 -12.78
N GLU A 67 -13.90 -1.03 -13.64
CA GLU A 67 -13.65 -2.31 -14.31
C GLU A 67 -12.55 -3.12 -13.63
N ASN A 68 -11.59 -2.46 -12.98
CA ASN A 68 -10.46 -3.06 -12.27
C ASN A 68 -10.41 -2.56 -10.82
N PRO A 69 -11.18 -3.18 -9.89
CA PRO A 69 -11.27 -2.67 -8.51
C PRO A 69 -9.96 -2.49 -7.78
N ASP A 70 -8.94 -3.27 -8.10
CA ASP A 70 -7.63 -3.19 -7.45
C ASP A 70 -6.61 -2.35 -8.22
N TYR A 71 -7.03 -1.64 -9.26
CA TYR A 71 -6.11 -0.85 -10.09
C TYR A 71 -5.32 0.14 -9.24
N ARG A 72 -3.97 0.01 -9.25
CA ARG A 72 -3.03 0.85 -8.51
C ARG A 72 -3.33 0.95 -7.01
N LEU A 73 -3.86 -0.12 -6.42
CA LEU A 73 -4.16 -0.16 -4.98
C LEU A 73 -3.32 -1.19 -4.22
N ILE A 74 -2.63 -2.08 -4.93
CA ILE A 74 -1.84 -3.15 -4.31
C ILE A 74 -0.35 -2.84 -4.45
N GLY A 75 0.37 -2.90 -3.33
CA GLY A 75 1.80 -2.65 -3.33
C GLY A 75 2.47 -3.14 -2.05
N ARG A 76 3.79 -2.92 -1.98
CA ARG A 76 4.62 -3.27 -0.83
C ARG A 76 4.78 -2.05 0.07
N VAL A 77 4.53 -2.20 1.37
CA VAL A 77 4.74 -1.11 2.32
C VAL A 77 6.23 -0.80 2.38
N LYS A 78 6.58 0.47 2.24
CA LYS A 78 7.96 0.96 2.35
C LYS A 78 8.16 1.88 3.55
N ALA A 79 7.08 2.41 4.10
CA ALA A 79 7.15 3.22 5.32
C ALA A 79 5.79 3.21 6.00
N ILE A 80 5.80 3.22 7.32
CA ILE A 80 4.61 3.41 8.15
C ILE A 80 4.63 4.89 8.55
N LEU A 81 3.55 5.60 8.25
CA LEU A 81 3.49 7.04 8.44
C LEU A 81 2.74 7.38 9.73
N PRO A 82 3.04 8.56 10.34
CA PRO A 82 2.29 9.01 11.51
C PRO A 82 0.82 9.20 11.17
N LYS A 83 -0.04 9.03 12.16
CA LYS A 83 -1.46 9.32 11.97
C LYS A 83 -1.64 10.79 11.62
N GLN A 84 -2.49 11.03 10.65
CA GLN A 84 -2.89 12.38 10.29
C GLN A 84 -3.85 12.89 11.36
N LYS A 85 -3.59 14.08 11.85
CA LYS A 85 -4.47 14.71 12.84
C LYS A 85 -5.71 15.28 12.14
#